data_a19906260d744ba8e1a2b24b1dd7904d
#
_entry.id   a19906260d744ba8e1a2b24b1dd7904d
#
_cell.length_a   1.000
_cell.length_b   1.000
_cell.length_c   1.000
_cell.angle_alpha   90.00
_cell.angle_beta   90.00
_cell.angle_gamma   90.00
#
_symmetry.space_group_name_H-M   'P 1'
#
loop_
_entity.id
_entity.type
_entity.pdbx_description
1 polymer ?
#
loop_
_entity_poly.entity_id
_entity_poly.type
_entity_poly.pdbx_seq_one_letter_code
_entity_poly.pdbx_strand_id
1 'polypeptide(L)'
;MANLQAKTRKTSSSIEVKKVSYAVDPVTAWAQEVYSGKVLAGPDIRNACGRHLRDLEDGPKRGLTWDLEKANRAIRYFKTVLKLNGGEHEGLPFILLPWQAFIVGSIFGWMAPDGFRRFRTCYIESGKGSGKSPLAAGIGLYCLTSDNEPRAEVYAAATKRDQAMILFRDAVAMVDQSPSLMKKIKKSGRDEKVWNLAYLATGSFFRPISSDDGQSGPRPHCALIDEVHEHKNNKTVEFMRAGTKGRRQALILMITNSGHDRNSVCYSYHQLGVNVCEAGAKGVTKRHRHFNDGFFSFICSLDKGDDPFKDEKCWGKANPSLGHTFQPKYLREQVTDAKGMPAKASTVRRLNFCQWVDAANPWVDIDTWLSCCAKFDPEKLAGQSCYGGLDLSGKRDLTALNLYFPEQGKSIAEFWTPKDTLLDRAAIDGVPYDVWLESGHIHAPPGKAINYAFVAKRLGELAAKYDIKALAFDPYHMSYLEVELEAQGIELNLVPHGQGFRPARESNLWMTHSIDLVEDLIATGKIQVLDNPCLTWNVASAVMDADAQENRIFSKRKRTGRIDGAVALAMAVGAAEQRTVTQNLDDFLNRPMSM
;
A
#
# COMPACT_ATOMS: atom_id res chain seq x y z
N MET A 1 28.51 -65.73 -9.66
CA MET A 1 27.57 -65.67 -10.78
C MET A 1 26.21 -65.25 -10.25
N ALA A 2 25.76 -64.07 -10.54
CA ALA A 2 24.37 -63.63 -10.67
C ALA A 2 24.36 -62.12 -10.79
N ASN A 3 24.02 -61.66 -11.99
CA ASN A 3 23.84 -60.26 -12.38
C ASN A 3 22.68 -59.62 -11.64
N LEU A 4 22.93 -58.50 -10.96
CA LEU A 4 21.89 -57.54 -10.58
C LEU A 4 22.00 -56.32 -11.50
N GLN A 5 21.19 -56.30 -12.54
CA GLN A 5 20.95 -55.10 -13.35
C GLN A 5 20.03 -54.13 -12.59
N ALA A 6 20.58 -52.98 -12.20
CA ALA A 6 19.79 -51.87 -11.69
C ALA A 6 19.01 -51.20 -12.84
N LYS A 7 17.69 -51.31 -12.80
CA LYS A 7 16.78 -50.55 -13.66
C LYS A 7 16.69 -49.10 -13.16
N THR A 8 17.43 -48.19 -13.79
CA THR A 8 17.22 -46.75 -13.69
C THR A 8 15.91 -46.38 -14.39
N ARG A 9 14.86 -46.10 -13.63
CA ARG A 9 13.68 -45.45 -14.11
C ARG A 9 13.99 -43.99 -14.39
N LYS A 10 14.15 -43.63 -15.67
CA LYS A 10 14.05 -42.26 -16.16
C LYS A 10 12.57 -41.88 -16.18
N THR A 11 12.11 -41.12 -15.18
CA THR A 11 10.87 -40.36 -15.28
C THR A 11 11.21 -38.97 -15.81
N SER A 12 11.34 -38.85 -17.13
CA SER A 12 11.31 -37.54 -17.77
C SER A 12 9.84 -37.10 -17.86
N SER A 13 9.36 -36.34 -16.90
CA SER A 13 8.16 -35.52 -17.11
C SER A 13 8.54 -34.39 -18.05
N SER A 14 8.33 -34.58 -19.34
CA SER A 14 8.37 -33.52 -20.34
C SER A 14 7.24 -32.55 -20.02
N ILE A 15 7.58 -31.42 -19.40
CA ILE A 15 6.69 -30.26 -19.36
C ILE A 15 6.53 -29.81 -20.80
N GLU A 16 5.37 -30.10 -21.40
CA GLU A 16 4.98 -29.54 -22.69
C GLU A 16 4.89 -28.03 -22.54
N VAL A 17 5.96 -27.33 -22.90
CA VAL A 17 5.92 -25.90 -23.15
C VAL A 17 5.00 -25.71 -24.35
N LYS A 18 3.73 -25.36 -24.11
CA LYS A 18 2.79 -24.99 -25.16
C LYS A 18 3.50 -24.01 -26.09
N LYS A 19 3.75 -24.41 -27.33
CA LYS A 19 4.28 -23.55 -28.39
C LYS A 19 3.32 -22.37 -28.56
N VAL A 20 3.63 -21.24 -27.94
CA VAL A 20 2.91 -19.99 -28.19
C VAL A 20 3.28 -19.57 -29.61
N SER A 21 2.36 -19.72 -30.53
CA SER A 21 2.50 -19.25 -31.91
C SER A 21 2.35 -17.72 -31.90
N TYR A 22 3.45 -17.00 -32.07
CA TYR A 22 3.46 -15.54 -32.23
C TYR A 22 3.02 -15.09 -33.62
N ALA A 23 2.13 -15.84 -34.28
CA ALA A 23 1.88 -15.69 -35.71
C ALA A 23 1.15 -14.39 -36.10
N VAL A 24 0.44 -13.71 -35.20
CA VAL A 24 -0.32 -12.50 -35.58
C VAL A 24 -0.10 -11.34 -34.58
N ASP A 25 -0.65 -11.39 -33.40
CA ASP A 25 -0.52 -10.33 -32.37
C ASP A 25 -0.73 -10.92 -30.97
N PRO A 26 0.34 -11.30 -30.27
CA PRO A 26 0.22 -11.95 -28.96
C PRO A 26 -0.33 -11.03 -27.89
N VAL A 27 -0.18 -9.71 -28.05
CA VAL A 27 -0.66 -8.68 -27.11
C VAL A 27 -2.18 -8.59 -27.19
N THR A 28 -2.69 -8.37 -28.39
CA THR A 28 -4.15 -8.27 -28.63
C THR A 28 -4.84 -9.59 -28.36
N ALA A 29 -4.26 -10.73 -28.76
CA ALA A 29 -4.83 -12.06 -28.53
C ALA A 29 -5.01 -12.31 -27.01
N TRP A 30 -3.98 -12.05 -26.21
CA TRP A 30 -4.08 -12.22 -24.77
C TRP A 30 -5.08 -11.24 -24.13
N ALA A 31 -5.09 -9.99 -24.58
CA ALA A 31 -6.06 -8.99 -24.10
C ALA A 31 -7.51 -9.44 -24.37
N GLN A 32 -7.79 -10.04 -25.54
CA GLN A 32 -9.10 -10.60 -25.89
C GLN A 32 -9.47 -11.79 -25.00
N GLU A 33 -8.52 -12.69 -24.72
CA GLU A 33 -8.76 -13.85 -23.84
C GLU A 33 -9.06 -13.41 -22.41
N VAL A 34 -8.36 -12.40 -21.88
CA VAL A 34 -8.65 -11.82 -20.56
C VAL A 34 -10.02 -11.13 -20.56
N TYR A 35 -10.31 -10.30 -21.57
CA TYR A 35 -11.54 -9.53 -21.62
C TYR A 35 -12.78 -10.41 -21.81
N SER A 36 -12.64 -11.53 -22.56
CA SER A 36 -13.69 -12.54 -22.73
C SER A 36 -13.84 -13.50 -21.53
N GLY A 37 -12.99 -13.41 -20.52
CA GLY A 37 -13.01 -14.28 -19.35
C GLY A 37 -12.41 -15.69 -19.56
N LYS A 38 -11.76 -15.95 -20.71
CA LYS A 38 -11.04 -17.22 -20.94
C LYS A 38 -9.79 -17.34 -20.07
N VAL A 39 -9.13 -16.21 -19.80
CA VAL A 39 -8.01 -16.12 -18.89
C VAL A 39 -8.48 -15.45 -17.60
N LEU A 40 -8.25 -16.11 -16.47
CA LEU A 40 -8.58 -15.58 -15.16
C LEU A 40 -7.68 -14.38 -14.84
N ALA A 41 -8.28 -13.23 -14.58
CA ALA A 41 -7.57 -12.00 -14.26
C ALA A 41 -8.37 -11.11 -13.29
N GLY A 42 -7.68 -10.32 -12.48
CA GLY A 42 -8.29 -9.32 -11.60
C GLY A 42 -8.87 -8.11 -12.36
N PRO A 43 -9.62 -7.24 -11.67
CA PRO A 43 -10.32 -6.13 -12.31
C PRO A 43 -9.38 -5.16 -13.04
N ASP A 44 -8.22 -4.86 -12.46
CA ASP A 44 -7.30 -3.88 -13.03
C ASP A 44 -6.56 -4.42 -14.28
N ILE A 45 -6.27 -5.72 -14.31
CA ILE A 45 -5.77 -6.37 -15.53
C ILE A 45 -6.84 -6.37 -16.62
N ARG A 46 -8.11 -6.70 -16.27
CA ARG A 46 -9.22 -6.63 -17.24
C ARG A 46 -9.39 -5.22 -17.80
N ASN A 47 -9.26 -4.18 -16.96
CA ASN A 47 -9.29 -2.79 -17.41
C ASN A 47 -8.09 -2.42 -18.31
N ALA A 48 -6.88 -2.88 -17.98
CA ALA A 48 -5.71 -2.65 -18.84
C ALA A 48 -5.87 -3.30 -20.23
N CYS A 49 -6.39 -4.53 -20.28
CA CYS A 49 -6.71 -5.23 -21.52
C CYS A 49 -7.86 -4.53 -22.28
N GLY A 50 -8.93 -4.16 -21.59
CA GLY A 50 -10.05 -3.41 -22.17
C GLY A 50 -9.61 -2.06 -22.74
N ARG A 51 -8.70 -1.35 -22.07
CA ARG A 51 -8.09 -0.14 -22.60
C ARG A 51 -7.32 -0.39 -23.89
N HIS A 52 -6.49 -1.44 -23.94
CA HIS A 52 -5.75 -1.80 -25.15
C HIS A 52 -6.69 -2.08 -26.33
N LEU A 53 -7.74 -2.89 -26.12
CA LEU A 53 -8.72 -3.21 -27.16
C LEU A 53 -9.48 -1.96 -27.63
N ARG A 54 -9.91 -1.11 -26.71
CA ARG A 54 -10.57 0.16 -27.05
C ARG A 54 -9.64 1.12 -27.79
N ASP A 55 -8.37 1.17 -27.41
CA ASP A 55 -7.39 2.03 -28.05
C ASP A 55 -7.04 1.57 -29.49
N LEU A 56 -7.20 0.29 -29.82
CA LEU A 56 -7.11 -0.18 -31.21
C LEU A 56 -8.23 0.41 -32.09
N GLU A 57 -9.43 0.63 -31.53
CA GLU A 57 -10.58 1.20 -32.23
C GLU A 57 -10.56 2.74 -32.23
N ASP A 58 -10.36 3.35 -31.07
CA ASP A 58 -10.52 4.80 -30.87
C ASP A 58 -9.20 5.56 -30.82
N GLY A 59 -8.07 4.88 -30.63
CA GLY A 59 -6.75 5.48 -30.56
C GLY A 59 -6.35 6.27 -31.80
N PRO A 60 -6.62 5.81 -33.02
CA PRO A 60 -6.34 6.56 -34.25
C PRO A 60 -6.98 7.95 -34.28
N LYS A 61 -8.15 8.14 -33.67
CA LYS A 61 -8.83 9.46 -33.54
C LYS A 61 -8.06 10.44 -32.64
N ARG A 62 -7.13 9.91 -31.83
CA ARG A 62 -6.22 10.67 -30.95
C ARG A 62 -4.80 10.72 -31.51
N GLY A 63 -4.58 10.19 -32.73
CA GLY A 63 -3.29 10.10 -33.38
C GLY A 63 -2.39 8.95 -32.85
N LEU A 64 -2.97 8.03 -32.07
CA LEU A 64 -2.23 6.86 -31.58
C LEU A 64 -2.16 5.77 -32.66
N THR A 65 -1.02 5.05 -32.70
CA THR A 65 -0.80 3.96 -33.65
C THR A 65 -0.32 2.71 -32.90
N TRP A 66 -0.88 1.55 -33.25
CA TRP A 66 -0.38 0.26 -32.82
C TRP A 66 0.62 -0.27 -33.86
N ASP A 67 1.90 -0.30 -33.50
CA ASP A 67 2.98 -0.83 -34.33
C ASP A 67 3.32 -2.25 -33.87
N LEU A 68 2.68 -3.22 -34.53
CA LEU A 68 2.83 -4.63 -34.23
C LEU A 68 4.26 -5.13 -34.46
N GLU A 69 4.99 -4.55 -35.45
CA GLU A 69 6.37 -4.94 -35.70
C GLU A 69 7.30 -4.55 -34.56
N LYS A 70 7.16 -3.33 -34.03
CA LYS A 70 7.91 -2.89 -32.85
C LYS A 70 7.56 -3.72 -31.62
N ALA A 71 6.28 -4.02 -31.40
CA ALA A 71 5.85 -4.89 -30.31
C ALA A 71 6.51 -6.28 -30.41
N ASN A 72 6.39 -6.92 -31.57
CA ASN A 72 6.97 -8.23 -31.82
C ASN A 72 8.49 -8.24 -31.80
N ARG A 73 9.14 -7.15 -32.23
CA ARG A 73 10.61 -7.01 -32.14
C ARG A 73 11.06 -7.03 -30.67
N ALA A 74 10.39 -6.29 -29.81
CA ALA A 74 10.71 -6.27 -28.38
C ALA A 74 10.46 -7.65 -27.72
N ILE A 75 9.33 -8.29 -28.01
CA ILE A 75 9.01 -9.63 -27.50
C ILE A 75 10.03 -10.67 -27.97
N ARG A 76 10.37 -10.67 -29.26
CA ARG A 76 11.37 -11.59 -29.83
C ARG A 76 12.75 -11.42 -29.23
N TYR A 77 13.14 -10.19 -28.86
CA TYR A 77 14.43 -9.93 -28.22
C TYR A 77 14.63 -10.79 -26.98
N PHE A 78 13.62 -10.90 -26.12
CA PHE A 78 13.68 -11.76 -24.94
C PHE A 78 13.99 -13.20 -25.31
N LYS A 79 13.22 -13.79 -26.22
CA LYS A 79 13.38 -15.19 -26.63
C LYS A 79 14.71 -15.45 -27.33
N THR A 80 15.18 -14.52 -28.19
CA THR A 80 16.32 -14.78 -29.09
C THR A 80 17.65 -14.31 -28.52
N VAL A 81 17.64 -13.33 -27.62
CA VAL A 81 18.86 -12.71 -27.09
C VAL A 81 19.09 -13.02 -25.62
N LEU A 82 18.01 -13.04 -24.82
CA LEU A 82 18.11 -13.21 -23.38
C LEU A 82 17.91 -14.67 -22.95
N LYS A 83 18.51 -15.01 -21.81
CA LYS A 83 18.31 -16.27 -21.11
C LYS A 83 17.89 -16.01 -19.68
N LEU A 84 17.12 -16.94 -19.13
CA LEU A 84 16.74 -16.92 -17.71
C LEU A 84 17.97 -17.18 -16.83
N ASN A 85 18.02 -16.47 -15.72
CA ASN A 85 19.07 -16.61 -14.72
C ASN A 85 18.49 -17.12 -13.39
N GLY A 86 19.12 -18.13 -12.86
CA GLY A 86 18.78 -18.74 -11.57
C GLY A 86 17.64 -19.75 -11.61
N GLY A 87 17.65 -20.66 -10.62
CA GLY A 87 16.64 -21.70 -10.45
C GLY A 87 16.68 -22.79 -11.52
N GLU A 88 15.57 -23.52 -11.61
CA GLU A 88 15.41 -24.66 -12.53
C GLU A 88 15.47 -24.30 -14.02
N HIS A 89 15.32 -23.01 -14.35
CA HIS A 89 15.23 -22.51 -15.73
C HIS A 89 16.51 -21.81 -16.19
N GLU A 90 17.57 -21.85 -15.40
CA GLU A 90 18.82 -21.18 -15.73
C GLU A 90 19.37 -21.61 -17.10
N GLY A 91 19.77 -20.64 -17.91
CA GLY A 91 20.34 -20.85 -19.24
C GLY A 91 19.31 -21.14 -20.34
N LEU A 92 18.03 -21.34 -20.01
CA LEU A 92 16.97 -21.47 -21.01
C LEU A 92 16.64 -20.11 -21.67
N PRO A 93 16.18 -20.08 -22.93
CA PRO A 93 15.70 -18.87 -23.56
C PRO A 93 14.63 -18.18 -22.71
N PHE A 94 14.71 -16.86 -22.58
CA PHE A 94 13.69 -16.11 -21.85
C PHE A 94 12.43 -15.94 -22.68
N ILE A 95 11.57 -16.96 -22.68
CA ILE A 95 10.27 -16.91 -23.33
C ILE A 95 9.31 -16.18 -22.40
N LEU A 96 8.83 -15.02 -22.82
CA LEU A 96 7.86 -14.22 -22.04
C LEU A 96 6.56 -15.00 -21.84
N LEU A 97 6.04 -15.02 -20.63
CA LEU A 97 4.67 -15.45 -20.36
C LEU A 97 3.68 -14.50 -21.05
N PRO A 98 2.44 -14.93 -21.36
CA PRO A 98 1.49 -14.09 -22.11
C PRO A 98 1.27 -12.70 -21.48
N TRP A 99 1.15 -12.60 -20.16
CA TRP A 99 1.02 -11.33 -19.46
C TRP A 99 2.29 -10.45 -19.54
N GLN A 100 3.47 -11.05 -19.55
CA GLN A 100 4.74 -10.34 -19.76
C GLN A 100 4.86 -9.83 -21.19
N ALA A 101 4.43 -10.65 -22.16
CA ALA A 101 4.37 -10.26 -23.57
C ALA A 101 3.38 -9.10 -23.79
N PHE A 102 2.24 -9.09 -23.07
CA PHE A 102 1.29 -7.97 -23.07
C PHE A 102 1.96 -6.68 -22.57
N ILE A 103 2.72 -6.73 -21.47
CA ILE A 103 3.44 -5.57 -20.94
C ILE A 103 4.49 -5.07 -21.94
N VAL A 104 5.41 -5.95 -22.34
CA VAL A 104 6.52 -5.59 -23.25
C VAL A 104 5.99 -5.08 -24.57
N GLY A 105 5.05 -5.81 -25.19
CA GLY A 105 4.47 -5.41 -26.47
C GLY A 105 3.70 -4.09 -26.38
N SER A 106 2.94 -3.86 -25.30
CA SER A 106 2.23 -2.58 -25.09
C SER A 106 3.20 -1.40 -24.97
N ILE A 107 4.26 -1.55 -24.15
CA ILE A 107 5.24 -0.48 -23.93
C ILE A 107 5.94 -0.10 -25.25
N PHE A 108 6.32 -1.05 -26.07
CA PHE A 108 7.13 -0.81 -27.26
C PHE A 108 6.31 -0.73 -28.56
N GLY A 109 5.07 -1.19 -28.59
CA GLY A 109 4.22 -1.20 -29.77
C GLY A 109 3.29 0.01 -29.90
N TRP A 110 2.84 0.60 -28.79
CA TRP A 110 2.02 1.81 -28.88
C TRP A 110 2.84 3.06 -29.14
N MET A 111 2.49 3.79 -30.23
CA MET A 111 3.12 5.04 -30.63
C MET A 111 2.20 6.24 -30.41
N ALA A 112 2.78 7.35 -29.99
CA ALA A 112 2.13 8.66 -29.88
C ALA A 112 2.07 9.36 -31.26
N PRO A 113 1.33 10.48 -31.39
CA PRO A 113 1.18 11.21 -32.66
C PRO A 113 2.50 11.71 -33.26
N ASP A 114 3.54 11.88 -32.43
CA ASP A 114 4.88 12.28 -32.84
C ASP A 114 5.75 11.11 -33.37
N GLY A 115 5.20 9.89 -33.43
CA GLY A 115 5.87 8.68 -33.88
C GLY A 115 6.83 8.06 -32.86
N PHE A 116 6.90 8.61 -31.64
CA PHE A 116 7.67 8.05 -30.53
C PHE A 116 6.81 7.18 -29.61
N ARG A 117 7.47 6.51 -28.66
CA ARG A 117 6.79 5.68 -27.66
C ARG A 117 5.70 6.46 -26.92
N ARG A 118 4.47 5.93 -26.94
CA ARG A 118 3.33 6.48 -26.21
C ARG A 118 3.55 6.40 -24.70
N PHE A 119 3.90 5.22 -24.19
CA PHE A 119 4.00 4.94 -22.76
C PHE A 119 5.39 5.29 -22.22
N ARG A 120 5.52 6.50 -21.70
CA ARG A 120 6.77 7.00 -21.13
C ARG A 120 6.88 6.80 -19.61
N THR A 121 5.78 6.53 -18.95
CA THR A 121 5.71 6.19 -17.53
C THR A 121 4.88 4.93 -17.38
N CYS A 122 5.46 3.91 -16.77
CA CYS A 122 4.86 2.59 -16.62
C CYS A 122 4.90 2.17 -15.15
N TYR A 123 3.81 1.59 -14.66
CA TYR A 123 3.68 1.07 -13.31
C TYR A 123 3.20 -0.38 -13.35
N ILE A 124 3.99 -1.28 -12.75
CA ILE A 124 3.70 -2.72 -12.72
C ILE A 124 3.66 -3.17 -11.26
N GLU A 125 2.50 -3.64 -10.83
CA GLU A 125 2.29 -4.18 -9.49
C GLU A 125 1.86 -5.64 -9.58
N SER A 126 2.62 -6.54 -8.94
CA SER A 126 2.27 -7.96 -8.88
C SER A 126 2.88 -8.63 -7.65
N GLY A 127 2.39 -9.81 -7.28
CA GLY A 127 2.88 -10.58 -6.15
C GLY A 127 4.39 -10.89 -6.22
N LYS A 128 4.98 -11.17 -5.07
CA LYS A 128 6.39 -11.57 -4.95
C LYS A 128 6.62 -12.88 -5.71
N GLY A 129 7.76 -13.00 -6.37
CA GLY A 129 8.11 -14.21 -7.14
C GLY A 129 7.48 -14.29 -8.54
N SER A 130 6.75 -13.26 -9.00
CA SER A 130 6.14 -13.25 -10.35
C SER A 130 7.12 -13.06 -11.51
N GLY A 131 8.40 -12.76 -11.24
CA GLY A 131 9.42 -12.51 -12.27
C GLY A 131 9.49 -11.05 -12.75
N LYS A 132 9.10 -10.07 -11.92
CA LYS A 132 9.17 -8.63 -12.24
C LYS A 132 10.60 -8.15 -12.50
N SER A 133 11.54 -8.46 -11.61
CA SER A 133 12.92 -7.94 -11.71
C SER A 133 13.66 -8.48 -12.93
N PRO A 134 13.62 -9.79 -13.27
CA PRO A 134 14.15 -10.28 -14.54
C PRO A 134 13.49 -9.65 -15.77
N LEU A 135 12.15 -9.43 -15.75
CA LEU A 135 11.45 -8.75 -16.84
C LEU A 135 11.97 -7.33 -17.03
N ALA A 136 12.09 -6.56 -15.94
CA ALA A 136 12.62 -5.19 -15.97
C ALA A 136 14.08 -5.15 -16.42
N ALA A 137 14.93 -6.07 -15.96
CA ALA A 137 16.32 -6.20 -16.40
C ALA A 137 16.40 -6.43 -17.94
N GLY A 138 15.55 -7.32 -18.47
CA GLY A 138 15.44 -7.56 -19.92
C GLY A 138 14.98 -6.33 -20.69
N ILE A 139 14.01 -5.56 -20.18
CA ILE A 139 13.59 -4.27 -20.76
C ILE A 139 14.76 -3.28 -20.75
N GLY A 140 15.53 -3.22 -19.66
CA GLY A 140 16.73 -2.38 -19.58
C GLY A 140 17.79 -2.73 -20.62
N LEU A 141 18.05 -4.02 -20.85
CA LEU A 141 18.98 -4.50 -21.88
C LEU A 141 18.46 -4.20 -23.29
N TYR A 142 17.15 -4.30 -23.52
CA TYR A 142 16.53 -3.89 -24.79
C TYR A 142 16.73 -2.39 -25.04
N CYS A 143 16.46 -1.54 -24.04
CA CYS A 143 16.68 -0.10 -24.11
C CYS A 143 18.15 0.27 -24.32
N LEU A 144 19.07 -0.52 -23.74
CA LEU A 144 20.51 -0.32 -23.89
C LEU A 144 20.99 -0.60 -25.33
N THR A 145 20.46 -1.67 -25.98
CA THR A 145 21.08 -2.25 -27.18
C THR A 145 20.23 -2.18 -28.44
N SER A 146 18.89 -2.05 -28.32
CA SER A 146 17.96 -2.34 -29.43
C SER A 146 16.85 -1.32 -29.63
N ASP A 147 16.74 -0.32 -28.75
CA ASP A 147 15.71 0.73 -28.79
C ASP A 147 16.11 1.96 -29.64
N ASN A 148 17.23 1.86 -30.36
CA ASN A 148 17.75 2.87 -31.29
C ASN A 148 17.99 4.27 -30.70
N GLU A 149 18.30 4.36 -29.40
CA GLU A 149 18.66 5.61 -28.75
C GLU A 149 20.19 5.73 -28.64
N PRO A 150 20.83 6.70 -29.30
CA PRO A 150 22.26 6.94 -29.14
C PRO A 150 22.56 7.48 -27.73
N ARG A 151 23.66 7.02 -27.16
CA ARG A 151 24.09 7.40 -25.81
C ARG A 151 22.98 7.19 -24.77
N ALA A 152 22.28 6.06 -24.85
CA ALA A 152 21.24 5.70 -23.90
C ALA A 152 21.84 5.53 -22.50
N GLU A 153 21.28 6.22 -21.53
CA GLU A 153 21.58 6.03 -20.13
C GLU A 153 20.46 5.16 -19.53
N VAL A 154 20.80 3.93 -19.12
CA VAL A 154 19.88 3.03 -18.45
C VAL A 154 20.26 2.93 -16.97
N TYR A 155 19.28 3.04 -16.10
CA TYR A 155 19.48 2.99 -14.65
C TYR A 155 18.58 1.96 -13.98
N ALA A 156 19.16 1.09 -13.12
CA ALA A 156 18.43 0.38 -12.10
C ALA A 156 18.42 1.27 -10.85
N ALA A 157 17.25 1.73 -10.41
CA ALA A 157 17.13 2.68 -9.31
C ALA A 157 16.31 2.09 -8.16
N ALA A 158 16.78 2.28 -6.93
CA ALA A 158 16.08 1.90 -5.71
C ALA A 158 16.44 2.86 -4.56
N THR A 159 15.80 2.71 -3.41
CA THR A 159 16.12 3.50 -2.21
C THR A 159 17.55 3.27 -1.74
N LYS A 160 17.99 2.02 -1.74
CA LYS A 160 19.36 1.61 -1.36
C LYS A 160 20.08 1.03 -2.57
N ARG A 161 21.40 1.25 -2.62
CA ARG A 161 22.24 0.74 -3.71
C ARG A 161 22.20 -0.78 -3.81
N ASP A 162 22.19 -1.51 -2.69
CA ASP A 162 22.12 -2.97 -2.68
C ASP A 162 20.83 -3.50 -3.31
N GLN A 163 19.71 -2.80 -3.12
CA GLN A 163 18.44 -3.15 -3.79
C GLN A 163 18.52 -2.89 -5.31
N ALA A 164 19.06 -1.75 -5.73
CA ALA A 164 19.29 -1.46 -7.15
C ALA A 164 20.21 -2.50 -7.80
N MET A 165 21.20 -3.02 -7.04
CA MET A 165 22.10 -4.07 -7.50
C MET A 165 21.39 -5.40 -7.76
N ILE A 166 20.27 -5.72 -7.09
CA ILE A 166 19.54 -6.99 -7.32
C ILE A 166 19.07 -7.05 -8.77
N LEU A 167 18.29 -6.05 -9.22
CA LEU A 167 17.84 -5.96 -10.61
C LEU A 167 19.00 -5.86 -11.60
N PHE A 168 20.05 -5.11 -11.26
CA PHE A 168 21.21 -4.96 -12.12
C PHE A 168 21.99 -6.26 -12.29
N ARG A 169 22.11 -7.11 -11.24
CA ARG A 169 22.73 -8.43 -11.32
C ARG A 169 21.99 -9.36 -12.27
N ASP A 170 20.65 -9.28 -12.33
CA ASP A 170 19.87 -10.02 -13.33
C ASP A 170 20.31 -9.63 -14.75
N ALA A 171 20.48 -8.33 -15.01
CA ALA A 171 20.97 -7.86 -16.31
C ALA A 171 22.40 -8.34 -16.62
N VAL A 172 23.30 -8.33 -15.61
CA VAL A 172 24.67 -8.86 -15.76
C VAL A 172 24.65 -10.34 -16.10
N ALA A 173 23.86 -11.15 -15.38
CA ALA A 173 23.74 -12.58 -15.63
C ALA A 173 23.18 -12.88 -17.03
N MET A 174 22.17 -12.11 -17.48
CA MET A 174 21.63 -12.24 -18.84
C MET A 174 22.67 -11.89 -19.91
N VAL A 175 23.54 -10.91 -19.65
CA VAL A 175 24.67 -10.61 -20.57
C VAL A 175 25.64 -11.76 -20.61
N ASP A 176 26.02 -12.34 -19.46
CA ASP A 176 26.99 -13.43 -19.36
C ASP A 176 26.50 -14.73 -20.02
N GLN A 177 25.21 -14.95 -20.05
CA GLN A 177 24.60 -16.11 -20.70
C GLN A 177 24.29 -15.89 -22.19
N SER A 178 24.45 -14.66 -22.71
CA SER A 178 24.14 -14.32 -24.10
C SER A 178 25.40 -14.10 -24.93
N PRO A 179 25.81 -15.04 -25.81
CA PRO A 179 27.01 -14.86 -26.65
C PRO A 179 26.97 -13.61 -27.53
N SER A 180 25.79 -13.17 -27.93
CA SER A 180 25.61 -11.96 -28.75
C SER A 180 25.83 -10.69 -27.93
N LEU A 181 25.40 -10.65 -26.67
CA LEU A 181 25.59 -9.50 -25.78
C LEU A 181 27.02 -9.45 -25.23
N MET A 182 27.61 -10.59 -24.88
CA MET A 182 29.02 -10.65 -24.41
C MET A 182 30.01 -10.04 -25.42
N LYS A 183 29.74 -10.21 -26.71
CA LYS A 183 30.57 -9.62 -27.77
C LYS A 183 30.43 -8.11 -27.89
N LYS A 184 29.32 -7.54 -27.45
CA LYS A 184 28.95 -6.12 -27.67
C LYS A 184 29.02 -5.25 -26.42
N ILE A 185 28.85 -5.87 -25.25
CA ILE A 185 28.78 -5.16 -23.97
C ILE A 185 30.09 -5.34 -23.20
N LYS A 186 30.72 -4.23 -22.82
CA LYS A 186 31.87 -4.23 -21.93
C LYS A 186 31.41 -4.05 -20.49
N LYS A 187 31.81 -4.99 -19.62
CA LYS A 187 31.57 -4.92 -18.17
C LYS A 187 32.67 -4.12 -17.49
N SER A 188 32.30 -3.24 -16.53
CA SER A 188 33.25 -2.60 -15.61
C SER A 188 33.11 -3.25 -14.24
N GLY A 189 34.21 -3.75 -13.71
CA GLY A 189 34.26 -4.63 -12.52
C GLY A 189 34.36 -6.10 -12.91
N ARG A 190 34.51 -6.97 -11.89
CA ARG A 190 34.61 -8.43 -12.06
C ARG A 190 33.66 -9.12 -11.09
N ASP A 191 33.15 -10.27 -11.50
CA ASP A 191 32.28 -11.14 -10.71
C ASP A 191 31.08 -10.37 -10.13
N GLU A 192 30.77 -10.53 -8.86
CA GLU A 192 29.67 -9.83 -8.20
C GLU A 192 29.86 -8.31 -8.05
N LYS A 193 31.06 -7.79 -8.38
CA LYS A 193 31.41 -6.36 -8.29
C LYS A 193 31.27 -5.62 -9.62
N VAL A 194 30.56 -6.19 -10.60
CA VAL A 194 30.21 -5.45 -11.83
C VAL A 194 29.26 -4.32 -11.45
N TRP A 195 29.57 -3.09 -11.90
CA TRP A 195 28.80 -1.88 -11.59
C TRP A 195 28.36 -1.10 -12.82
N ASN A 196 28.81 -1.51 -14.03
CA ASN A 196 28.42 -0.87 -15.28
C ASN A 196 28.48 -1.86 -16.44
N LEU A 197 27.48 -1.79 -17.32
CA LEU A 197 27.43 -2.45 -18.62
C LEU A 197 27.47 -1.37 -19.70
N ALA A 198 28.55 -1.31 -20.49
CA ALA A 198 28.76 -0.31 -21.53
C ALA A 198 28.54 -0.91 -22.92
N TYR A 199 27.62 -0.38 -23.71
CA TYR A 199 27.42 -0.68 -25.11
C TYR A 199 28.15 0.34 -25.98
N LEU A 200 29.39 0.01 -26.35
CA LEU A 200 30.33 0.96 -26.94
C LEU A 200 29.89 1.44 -28.34
N ALA A 201 29.17 0.62 -29.10
CA ALA A 201 28.72 0.97 -30.45
C ALA A 201 27.88 2.26 -30.50
N THR A 202 27.15 2.57 -29.44
CA THR A 202 26.31 3.78 -29.34
C THR A 202 26.74 4.72 -28.23
N GLY A 203 27.78 4.36 -27.44
CA GLY A 203 28.20 5.10 -26.25
C GLY A 203 27.19 5.03 -25.10
N SER A 204 26.37 3.97 -25.08
CA SER A 204 25.31 3.76 -24.08
C SER A 204 25.81 2.95 -22.89
N PHE A 205 25.14 3.10 -21.73
CA PHE A 205 25.48 2.33 -20.53
C PHE A 205 24.25 1.97 -19.69
N PHE A 206 24.40 0.91 -18.87
CA PHE A 206 23.43 0.50 -17.86
C PHE A 206 24.15 0.33 -16.51
N ARG A 207 23.67 1.00 -15.46
CA ARG A 207 24.26 0.95 -14.11
C ARG A 207 23.23 1.12 -13.00
N PRO A 208 23.51 0.62 -11.77
CA PRO A 208 22.69 0.86 -10.61
C PRO A 208 22.92 2.26 -10.03
N ILE A 209 21.85 2.84 -9.44
CA ILE A 209 21.89 4.12 -8.74
C ILE A 209 20.95 4.08 -7.54
N SER A 210 21.27 4.81 -6.48
CA SER A 210 20.41 4.95 -5.30
C SER A 210 20.01 6.40 -5.06
N SER A 211 18.99 6.61 -4.23
CA SER A 211 18.54 7.94 -3.80
C SER A 211 19.62 8.69 -2.99
N ASP A 212 20.53 7.96 -2.35
CA ASP A 212 21.58 8.51 -1.50
C ASP A 212 22.75 9.08 -2.31
N ASP A 213 22.83 8.73 -3.60
CA ASP A 213 23.90 9.20 -4.50
C ASP A 213 23.81 10.71 -4.85
N GLY A 214 22.86 11.45 -4.26
CA GLY A 214 22.83 12.92 -4.15
C GLY A 214 22.86 13.72 -5.46
N GLN A 215 22.33 13.22 -6.60
CA GLN A 215 22.77 13.68 -7.88
C GLN A 215 21.72 14.35 -8.78
N SER A 216 21.95 15.60 -9.07
CA SER A 216 21.44 16.27 -10.27
C SER A 216 22.39 15.97 -11.46
N GLY A 217 22.06 15.00 -12.33
CA GLY A 217 22.93 14.71 -13.47
C GLY A 217 22.46 13.61 -14.42
N PRO A 218 21.81 12.51 -13.97
CA PRO A 218 21.30 11.47 -14.86
C PRO A 218 20.32 12.00 -15.90
N ARG A 219 20.49 11.55 -17.15
CA ARG A 219 19.59 11.83 -18.28
C ARG A 219 19.03 10.52 -18.83
N PRO A 220 18.17 9.83 -18.05
CA PRO A 220 17.76 8.48 -18.38
C PRO A 220 17.01 8.41 -19.70
N HIS A 221 17.43 7.46 -20.53
CA HIS A 221 16.61 6.90 -21.59
C HIS A 221 15.67 5.83 -21.01
N CYS A 222 16.17 5.06 -20.03
CA CYS A 222 15.37 4.10 -19.29
C CYS A 222 15.76 4.13 -17.81
N ALA A 223 14.77 4.35 -16.93
CA ALA A 223 14.93 4.19 -15.49
C ALA A 223 14.00 3.08 -15.00
N LEU A 224 14.60 2.05 -14.43
CA LEU A 224 13.94 0.91 -13.84
C LEU A 224 13.92 1.12 -12.34
N ILE A 225 12.77 1.49 -11.78
CA ILE A 225 12.62 1.82 -10.36
C ILE A 225 12.01 0.62 -9.68
N ASP A 226 12.81 -0.04 -8.85
CA ASP A 226 12.41 -1.27 -8.15
C ASP A 226 11.88 -0.99 -6.75
N GLU A 227 10.98 -1.87 -6.29
CA GLU A 227 10.37 -1.89 -4.97
C GLU A 227 9.84 -0.51 -4.53
N VAL A 228 9.01 0.11 -5.39
CA VAL A 228 8.48 1.46 -5.16
C VAL A 228 7.74 1.57 -3.81
N HIS A 229 7.17 0.47 -3.30
CA HIS A 229 6.51 0.43 -1.99
C HIS A 229 7.47 0.64 -0.80
N GLU A 230 8.78 0.46 -1.00
CA GLU A 230 9.83 0.74 0.00
C GLU A 230 10.29 2.21 0.00
N HIS A 231 9.88 2.99 -1.01
CA HIS A 231 10.29 4.38 -1.15
C HIS A 231 9.53 5.29 -0.16
N LYS A 232 10.27 5.89 0.78
CA LYS A 232 9.71 6.81 1.79
C LYS A 232 9.18 8.13 1.21
N ASN A 233 9.65 8.51 0.01
CA ASN A 233 9.26 9.76 -0.65
C ASN A 233 9.44 9.63 -2.17
N ASN A 234 8.95 10.64 -2.91
CA ASN A 234 8.95 10.65 -4.37
C ASN A 234 10.29 11.05 -5.03
N LYS A 235 11.34 11.33 -4.24
CA LYS A 235 12.59 11.91 -4.76
C LYS A 235 13.21 11.12 -5.91
N THR A 236 13.34 9.79 -5.78
CA THR A 236 13.93 8.93 -6.83
C THR A 236 13.14 9.00 -8.13
N VAL A 237 11.82 8.91 -8.05
CA VAL A 237 10.94 8.94 -9.24
C VAL A 237 10.97 10.31 -9.90
N GLU A 238 10.83 11.38 -9.13
CA GLU A 238 10.85 12.75 -9.65
C GLU A 238 12.20 13.13 -10.25
N PHE A 239 13.28 12.74 -9.60
CA PHE A 239 14.63 12.95 -10.08
C PHE A 239 14.87 12.26 -11.44
N MET A 240 14.50 10.99 -11.57
CA MET A 240 14.59 10.26 -12.83
C MET A 240 13.69 10.89 -13.90
N ARG A 241 12.46 11.29 -13.56
CA ARG A 241 11.56 11.97 -14.50
C ARG A 241 12.09 13.32 -14.96
N ALA A 242 12.64 14.11 -14.05
CA ALA A 242 13.22 15.41 -14.39
C ALA A 242 14.37 15.29 -15.41
N GLY A 243 15.17 14.23 -15.30
CA GLY A 243 16.27 13.94 -16.22
C GLY A 243 15.83 13.56 -17.65
N THR A 244 14.56 13.18 -17.85
CA THR A 244 14.06 12.75 -19.18
C THR A 244 13.79 13.90 -20.16
N LYS A 245 13.89 15.17 -19.76
CA LYS A 245 13.49 16.35 -20.57
C LYS A 245 14.10 16.38 -21.97
N GLY A 246 15.34 15.93 -22.12
CA GLY A 246 16.04 15.88 -23.40
C GLY A 246 15.82 14.61 -24.23
N ARG A 247 14.99 13.66 -23.76
CA ARG A 247 14.74 12.36 -24.42
C ARG A 247 13.32 12.30 -24.97
N ARG A 248 13.17 12.00 -26.25
CA ARG A 248 11.85 11.94 -26.90
C ARG A 248 11.03 10.73 -26.50
N GLN A 249 11.69 9.58 -26.28
CA GLN A 249 11.04 8.30 -25.95
C GLN A 249 11.59 7.64 -24.67
N ALA A 250 11.96 8.46 -23.68
CA ALA A 250 12.39 7.94 -22.39
C ALA A 250 11.33 7.04 -21.74
N LEU A 251 11.78 6.05 -20.98
CA LEU A 251 10.94 5.12 -20.24
C LEU A 251 11.25 5.20 -18.74
N ILE A 252 10.27 5.51 -17.95
CA ILE A 252 10.29 5.34 -16.48
C ILE A 252 9.43 4.12 -16.17
N LEU A 253 10.06 3.01 -15.79
CA LEU A 253 9.38 1.77 -15.42
C LEU A 253 9.48 1.55 -13.92
N MET A 254 8.35 1.58 -13.26
CA MET A 254 8.20 1.29 -11.83
C MET A 254 7.70 -0.13 -11.66
N ILE A 255 8.40 -0.94 -10.86
CA ILE A 255 7.97 -2.29 -10.50
C ILE A 255 7.87 -2.42 -8.99
N THR A 256 6.84 -3.09 -8.49
CA THR A 256 6.54 -3.14 -7.07
C THR A 256 5.62 -4.30 -6.68
N ASN A 257 5.55 -4.58 -5.39
CA ASN A 257 4.42 -5.26 -4.75
C ASN A 257 3.44 -4.22 -4.20
N SER A 258 2.26 -4.64 -3.75
CA SER A 258 1.38 -3.77 -2.97
C SER A 258 2.02 -3.38 -1.64
N GLY A 259 1.68 -2.19 -1.16
CA GLY A 259 2.20 -1.63 0.08
C GLY A 259 1.24 -1.71 1.26
N HIS A 260 1.60 -1.03 2.32
CA HIS A 260 0.79 -0.88 3.53
C HIS A 260 0.48 0.60 3.86
N ASP A 261 1.10 1.54 3.15
CA ASP A 261 0.90 2.97 3.35
C ASP A 261 0.17 3.57 2.14
N ARG A 262 -1.10 3.91 2.33
CA ARG A 262 -1.94 4.55 1.31
C ARG A 262 -1.60 6.02 1.07
N ASN A 263 -0.76 6.62 1.89
CA ASN A 263 -0.22 7.97 1.69
C ASN A 263 1.12 7.94 0.94
N SER A 264 1.63 6.74 0.62
CA SER A 264 2.90 6.58 -0.07
C SER A 264 2.82 7.01 -1.55
N VAL A 265 3.99 7.31 -2.08
CA VAL A 265 4.16 7.55 -3.52
C VAL A 265 3.74 6.35 -4.35
N CYS A 266 3.97 5.15 -3.85
CA CYS A 266 3.57 3.91 -4.50
C CYS A 266 2.05 3.83 -4.66
N TYR A 267 1.29 4.13 -3.59
CA TYR A 267 -0.17 4.15 -3.66
C TYR A 267 -0.71 5.23 -4.59
N SER A 268 -0.07 6.39 -4.65
CA SER A 268 -0.44 7.45 -5.60
C SER A 268 -0.32 6.98 -7.05
N TYR A 269 0.75 6.24 -7.40
CA TYR A 269 0.90 5.62 -8.73
C TYR A 269 -0.05 4.44 -8.96
N HIS A 270 -0.34 3.65 -7.92
CA HIS A 270 -1.36 2.61 -7.95
C HIS A 270 -2.72 3.21 -8.33
N GLN A 271 -3.20 4.21 -7.59
CA GLN A 271 -4.48 4.88 -7.85
C GLN A 271 -4.53 5.54 -9.23
N LEU A 272 -3.46 6.21 -9.65
CA LEU A 272 -3.36 6.74 -11.00
C LEU A 272 -3.52 5.63 -12.05
N GLY A 273 -2.84 4.50 -11.84
CA GLY A 273 -2.89 3.34 -12.73
C GLY A 273 -4.29 2.73 -12.86
N VAL A 274 -4.95 2.50 -11.73
CA VAL A 274 -6.34 2.00 -11.68
C VAL A 274 -7.27 2.96 -12.43
N ASN A 275 -7.24 4.26 -12.10
CA ASN A 275 -8.11 5.27 -12.70
C ASN A 275 -7.90 5.41 -14.21
N VAL A 276 -6.64 5.41 -14.67
CA VAL A 276 -6.31 5.55 -16.09
C VAL A 276 -6.77 4.33 -16.90
N CYS A 277 -6.57 3.11 -16.39
CA CYS A 277 -7.03 1.89 -17.06
C CYS A 277 -8.55 1.79 -17.08
N GLU A 278 -9.22 2.08 -15.98
CA GLU A 278 -10.68 2.08 -15.91
C GLU A 278 -11.32 3.11 -16.87
N ALA A 279 -10.82 4.35 -16.84
CA ALA A 279 -11.29 5.39 -17.76
C ALA A 279 -11.05 5.03 -19.23
N GLY A 280 -9.87 4.45 -19.54
CA GLY A 280 -9.53 3.98 -20.88
C GLY A 280 -10.44 2.86 -21.34
N ALA A 281 -10.66 1.84 -20.52
CA ALA A 281 -11.55 0.73 -20.82
C ALA A 281 -13.00 1.17 -21.05
N LYS A 282 -13.48 2.17 -20.33
CA LYS A 282 -14.81 2.78 -20.48
C LYS A 282 -14.91 3.80 -21.63
N GLY A 283 -13.80 4.15 -22.27
CA GLY A 283 -13.76 5.16 -23.35
C GLY A 283 -14.00 6.61 -22.87
N VAL A 284 -13.83 6.89 -21.57
CA VAL A 284 -14.10 8.21 -20.96
C VAL A 284 -12.84 9.08 -20.86
N THR A 285 -12.00 9.05 -21.90
CA THR A 285 -10.66 9.64 -21.90
C THR A 285 -10.62 11.16 -21.76
N LYS A 286 -11.49 11.89 -22.46
CA LYS A 286 -11.49 13.36 -22.48
C LYS A 286 -12.13 14.03 -21.26
N ARG A 287 -12.99 13.32 -20.53
CA ARG A 287 -13.76 13.87 -19.40
C ARG A 287 -13.24 13.44 -18.04
N HIS A 288 -12.30 12.49 -18.01
CA HIS A 288 -11.79 11.98 -16.75
C HIS A 288 -10.60 12.81 -16.27
N ARG A 289 -10.73 13.43 -15.11
CA ARG A 289 -9.74 14.35 -14.50
C ARG A 289 -8.32 13.75 -14.39
N HIS A 290 -8.23 12.45 -14.27
CA HIS A 290 -6.96 11.72 -14.05
C HIS A 290 -6.47 10.94 -15.28
N PHE A 291 -7.14 11.10 -16.45
CA PHE A 291 -6.73 10.35 -17.62
C PHE A 291 -5.40 10.87 -18.19
N ASN A 292 -4.44 9.98 -18.31
CA ASN A 292 -3.13 10.24 -18.90
C ASN A 292 -2.84 9.20 -19.98
N ASP A 293 -2.86 9.64 -21.24
CA ASP A 293 -2.66 8.77 -22.40
C ASP A 293 -1.26 8.14 -22.43
N GLY A 294 -0.25 8.83 -21.90
CA GLY A 294 1.14 8.38 -21.84
C GLY A 294 1.48 7.49 -20.65
N PHE A 295 0.51 7.19 -19.78
CA PHE A 295 0.74 6.33 -18.61
C PHE A 295 0.24 4.91 -18.87
N PHE A 296 1.12 3.91 -18.64
CA PHE A 296 0.77 2.49 -18.69
C PHE A 296 0.72 1.92 -17.27
N SER A 297 -0.26 1.08 -16.98
CA SER A 297 -0.24 0.28 -15.76
C SER A 297 -0.67 -1.15 -16.00
N PHE A 298 -0.06 -2.05 -15.22
CA PHE A 298 -0.44 -3.44 -15.10
C PHE A 298 -0.46 -3.78 -13.61
N ILE A 299 -1.65 -3.92 -13.06
CA ILE A 299 -1.87 -4.10 -11.63
C ILE A 299 -2.59 -5.41 -11.40
N CYS A 300 -1.91 -6.34 -10.72
CA CYS A 300 -2.54 -7.56 -10.25
C CYS A 300 -3.38 -7.24 -9.01
N SER A 301 -4.63 -7.69 -9.01
CA SER A 301 -5.59 -7.40 -7.93
C SER A 301 -6.64 -8.51 -7.83
N LEU A 302 -7.34 -8.56 -6.72
CA LEU A 302 -8.49 -9.42 -6.49
C LEU A 302 -9.79 -8.65 -6.75
N ASP A 303 -10.88 -9.35 -7.08
CA ASP A 303 -12.21 -8.73 -7.14
C ASP A 303 -12.70 -8.40 -5.72
N LYS A 304 -13.61 -7.42 -5.62
CA LYS A 304 -14.25 -7.08 -4.36
C LYS A 304 -15.05 -8.28 -3.86
N GLY A 305 -14.71 -8.76 -2.68
CA GLY A 305 -15.32 -9.94 -2.05
C GLY A 305 -14.52 -11.23 -2.21
N ASP A 306 -13.45 -11.25 -3.03
CA ASP A 306 -12.50 -12.36 -3.02
C ASP A 306 -11.74 -12.42 -1.68
N ASP A 307 -11.72 -13.58 -1.05
CA ASP A 307 -10.85 -13.85 0.10
C ASP A 307 -9.86 -14.96 -0.25
N PRO A 308 -8.57 -14.62 -0.48
CA PRO A 308 -7.57 -15.59 -0.89
C PRO A 308 -7.26 -16.63 0.20
N PHE A 309 -7.69 -16.40 1.44
CA PHE A 309 -7.52 -17.36 2.52
C PHE A 309 -8.64 -18.41 2.56
N LYS A 310 -9.75 -18.16 1.87
CA LYS A 310 -10.91 -19.08 1.80
C LYS A 310 -11.04 -19.75 0.43
N ASP A 311 -10.72 -19.05 -0.66
CA ASP A 311 -10.93 -19.54 -2.02
C ASP A 311 -9.64 -19.47 -2.86
N GLU A 312 -9.05 -20.64 -3.15
CA GLU A 312 -7.87 -20.77 -4.00
C GLU A 312 -8.13 -20.36 -5.46
N LYS A 313 -9.38 -20.38 -5.91
CA LYS A 313 -9.74 -20.04 -7.30
C LYS A 313 -9.41 -18.59 -7.65
N CYS A 314 -9.40 -17.68 -6.66
CA CYS A 314 -9.07 -16.29 -6.90
C CYS A 314 -7.55 -16.03 -7.02
N TRP A 315 -6.68 -16.97 -6.64
CA TRP A 315 -5.22 -16.75 -6.57
C TRP A 315 -4.60 -16.36 -7.90
N GLY A 316 -5.09 -16.94 -9.00
CA GLY A 316 -4.61 -16.61 -10.35
C GLY A 316 -4.86 -15.15 -10.76
N LYS A 317 -5.85 -14.46 -10.14
CA LYS A 317 -6.12 -13.04 -10.41
C LYS A 317 -4.96 -12.15 -9.95
N ALA A 318 -4.38 -12.45 -8.78
CA ALA A 318 -3.24 -11.74 -8.23
C ALA A 318 -1.88 -12.29 -8.74
N ASN A 319 -1.86 -13.50 -9.29
CA ASN A 319 -0.64 -14.21 -9.62
C ASN A 319 -0.69 -14.81 -11.05
N PRO A 320 -0.52 -14.00 -12.10
CA PRO A 320 -0.58 -14.47 -13.49
C PRO A 320 0.59 -15.42 -13.86
N SER A 321 1.59 -15.53 -12.98
CA SER A 321 2.72 -16.48 -13.10
C SER A 321 2.51 -17.79 -12.32
N LEU A 322 1.36 -17.98 -11.67
CA LEU A 322 1.07 -19.18 -10.89
C LEU A 322 1.11 -20.43 -11.77
N GLY A 323 1.83 -21.46 -11.34
CA GLY A 323 2.09 -22.67 -12.11
C GLY A 323 3.26 -22.57 -13.10
N HIS A 324 3.88 -21.38 -13.24
CA HIS A 324 5.05 -21.14 -14.09
C HIS A 324 6.30 -20.80 -13.29
N THR A 325 6.28 -19.69 -12.53
CA THR A 325 7.42 -19.27 -11.71
C THR A 325 7.41 -19.89 -10.31
N PHE A 326 6.25 -20.24 -9.82
CA PHE A 326 6.06 -20.96 -8.55
C PHE A 326 4.76 -21.76 -8.57
N GLN A 327 4.70 -22.79 -7.73
CA GLN A 327 3.58 -23.73 -7.70
C GLN A 327 2.50 -23.32 -6.66
N PRO A 328 1.23 -23.71 -6.84
CA PRO A 328 0.16 -23.46 -5.86
C PRO A 328 0.46 -23.96 -4.45
N LYS A 329 1.29 -25.00 -4.32
CA LYS A 329 1.75 -25.54 -3.03
C LYS A 329 2.37 -24.44 -2.15
N TYR A 330 3.21 -23.57 -2.73
CA TYR A 330 3.82 -22.45 -1.99
C TYR A 330 2.76 -21.52 -1.38
N LEU A 331 1.74 -21.14 -2.15
CA LEU A 331 0.68 -20.27 -1.63
C LEU A 331 -0.15 -20.96 -0.53
N ARG A 332 -0.39 -22.27 -0.65
CA ARG A 332 -1.10 -23.04 0.41
C ARG A 332 -0.31 -23.01 1.72
N GLU A 333 1.01 -23.20 1.65
CA GLU A 333 1.88 -23.10 2.82
C GLU A 333 1.80 -21.71 3.45
N GLN A 334 1.91 -20.65 2.64
CA GLN A 334 1.82 -19.27 3.12
C GLN A 334 0.46 -18.95 3.78
N VAL A 335 -0.64 -19.40 3.18
CA VAL A 335 -2.00 -19.22 3.73
C VAL A 335 -2.18 -20.03 5.02
N THR A 336 -1.66 -21.25 5.08
CA THR A 336 -1.71 -22.09 6.28
C THR A 336 -0.94 -21.45 7.43
N ASP A 337 0.26 -20.97 7.17
CA ASP A 337 1.08 -20.24 8.14
C ASP A 337 0.36 -18.98 8.67
N ALA A 338 -0.26 -18.22 7.77
CA ALA A 338 -0.97 -17.00 8.13
C ALA A 338 -2.24 -17.27 8.95
N LYS A 339 -2.93 -18.41 8.73
CA LYS A 339 -4.05 -18.84 9.56
C LYS A 339 -3.61 -19.24 10.96
N GLY A 340 -2.43 -19.87 11.08
CA GLY A 340 -1.85 -20.25 12.38
C GLY A 340 -1.15 -19.09 13.11
N MET A 341 -0.76 -18.03 12.38
CA MET A 341 -0.05 -16.86 12.89
C MET A 341 -0.68 -15.57 12.35
N PRO A 342 -1.71 -15.02 13.01
CA PRO A 342 -2.45 -13.83 12.50
C PRO A 342 -1.56 -12.63 12.15
N ALA A 343 -0.45 -12.42 12.86
CA ALA A 343 0.52 -11.37 12.56
C ALA A 343 1.15 -11.48 11.14
N LYS A 344 1.17 -12.67 10.54
CA LYS A 344 1.65 -12.90 9.17
C LYS A 344 0.58 -12.61 8.11
N ALA A 345 -0.70 -12.57 8.48
CA ALA A 345 -1.81 -12.48 7.53
C ALA A 345 -1.71 -11.24 6.61
N SER A 346 -1.44 -10.08 7.19
CA SER A 346 -1.23 -8.82 6.47
C SER A 346 -0.08 -8.92 5.45
N THR A 347 1.05 -9.51 5.86
CA THR A 347 2.21 -9.70 4.98
C THR A 347 1.90 -10.67 3.83
N VAL A 348 1.21 -11.78 4.11
CA VAL A 348 0.82 -12.75 3.09
C VAL A 348 -0.19 -12.16 2.10
N ARG A 349 -1.21 -11.44 2.56
CA ARG A 349 -2.17 -10.72 1.71
C ARG A 349 -1.47 -9.73 0.78
N ARG A 350 -0.53 -8.95 1.30
CA ARG A 350 0.23 -7.95 0.55
C ARG A 350 1.18 -8.58 -0.46
N LEU A 351 2.06 -9.46 -0.01
CA LEU A 351 3.15 -9.98 -0.86
C LEU A 351 2.68 -11.03 -1.87
N ASN A 352 1.66 -11.83 -1.52
CA ASN A 352 1.24 -12.94 -2.37
C ASN A 352 -0.08 -12.69 -3.10
N PHE A 353 -0.92 -11.76 -2.64
CA PHE A 353 -2.24 -11.53 -3.21
C PHE A 353 -2.50 -10.09 -3.63
N CYS A 354 -1.49 -9.25 -3.65
CA CYS A 354 -1.55 -7.86 -4.12
C CYS A 354 -2.63 -7.03 -3.42
N GLN A 355 -2.97 -7.36 -2.17
CA GLN A 355 -3.91 -6.60 -1.38
C GLN A 355 -3.19 -5.46 -0.64
N TRP A 356 -3.68 -4.24 -0.80
CA TRP A 356 -3.24 -3.11 0.01
C TRP A 356 -3.82 -3.24 1.41
N VAL A 357 -2.95 -3.33 2.40
CA VAL A 357 -3.31 -3.44 3.81
C VAL A 357 -2.93 -2.15 4.52
N ASP A 358 -3.81 -1.66 5.40
CA ASP A 358 -3.69 -0.30 5.94
C ASP A 358 -2.58 -0.13 6.98
N ALA A 359 -2.03 -1.21 7.53
CA ALA A 359 -0.84 -1.16 8.39
C ALA A 359 -0.04 -2.47 8.33
N ALA A 360 1.26 -2.40 8.63
CA ALA A 360 2.10 -3.61 8.75
C ALA A 360 1.63 -4.50 9.92
N ASN A 361 1.13 -3.88 11.01
CA ASN A 361 0.48 -4.50 12.17
C ASN A 361 -0.66 -3.56 12.60
N PRO A 362 -1.86 -3.63 12.01
CA PRO A 362 -2.98 -2.80 12.43
C PRO A 362 -3.35 -3.15 13.87
N TRP A 363 -3.81 -2.15 14.62
CA TRP A 363 -4.31 -2.36 15.97
C TRP A 363 -5.49 -3.35 15.97
N VAL A 364 -6.50 -3.06 15.13
CA VAL A 364 -7.67 -3.92 14.95
C VAL A 364 -7.89 -4.15 13.45
N ASP A 365 -8.30 -5.36 13.08
CA ASP A 365 -8.73 -5.64 11.71
C ASP A 365 -9.93 -4.78 11.34
N ILE A 366 -9.90 -4.19 10.14
CA ILE A 366 -10.91 -3.20 9.73
C ILE A 366 -12.32 -3.80 9.63
N ASP A 367 -12.46 -5.04 9.20
CA ASP A 367 -13.78 -5.70 9.11
C ASP A 367 -14.34 -5.96 10.52
N THR A 368 -13.48 -6.33 11.47
CA THR A 368 -13.82 -6.47 12.88
C THR A 368 -14.24 -5.13 13.48
N TRP A 369 -13.50 -4.05 13.20
CA TRP A 369 -13.87 -2.69 13.61
C TRP A 369 -15.22 -2.25 13.05
N LEU A 370 -15.44 -2.43 11.75
CA LEU A 370 -16.69 -2.05 11.09
C LEU A 370 -17.90 -2.81 11.62
N SER A 371 -17.70 -4.03 12.15
CA SER A 371 -18.78 -4.79 12.81
C SER A 371 -19.25 -4.15 14.12
N CYS A 372 -18.40 -3.34 14.77
CA CYS A 372 -18.73 -2.56 15.97
C CYS A 372 -19.34 -1.20 15.66
N CYS A 373 -19.21 -0.71 14.40
CA CYS A 373 -19.80 0.55 13.98
C CYS A 373 -21.31 0.43 13.82
N ALA A 374 -22.05 1.34 14.42
CA ALA A 374 -23.51 1.32 14.42
C ALA A 374 -24.09 2.72 14.21
N LYS A 375 -25.27 2.78 13.60
CA LYS A 375 -26.07 3.99 13.54
C LYS A 375 -27.07 3.98 14.69
N PHE A 376 -26.92 4.87 15.62
CA PHE A 376 -27.87 5.09 16.71
C PHE A 376 -28.03 6.58 16.98
N ASP A 377 -29.11 6.92 17.64
CA ASP A 377 -29.42 8.31 18.00
C ASP A 377 -28.75 8.66 19.33
N PRO A 378 -27.75 9.59 19.35
CA PRO A 378 -27.06 10.02 20.56
C PRO A 378 -27.99 10.71 21.58
N GLU A 379 -29.14 11.26 21.16
CA GLU A 379 -30.11 11.89 22.06
C GLU A 379 -30.67 10.90 23.08
N LYS A 380 -30.74 9.61 22.73
CA LYS A 380 -31.21 8.56 23.64
C LYS A 380 -30.23 8.25 24.78
N LEU A 381 -29.03 8.82 24.75
CA LEU A 381 -28.03 8.71 25.80
C LEU A 381 -28.06 9.91 26.76
N ALA A 382 -28.94 10.89 26.57
CA ALA A 382 -29.06 12.06 27.44
C ALA A 382 -29.30 11.62 28.91
N GLY A 383 -28.55 12.23 29.83
CA GLY A 383 -28.56 11.92 31.27
C GLY A 383 -27.89 10.61 31.65
N GLN A 384 -27.38 9.82 30.69
CA GLN A 384 -26.67 8.57 31.01
C GLN A 384 -25.25 8.84 31.46
N SER A 385 -24.75 8.01 32.39
CA SER A 385 -23.38 8.07 32.88
C SER A 385 -22.38 7.64 31.81
N CYS A 386 -21.33 8.45 31.61
CA CYS A 386 -20.27 8.15 30.66
C CYS A 386 -18.90 8.57 31.19
N TYR A 387 -17.86 8.10 30.50
CA TYR A 387 -16.47 8.41 30.73
C TYR A 387 -15.87 8.98 29.46
N GLY A 388 -15.10 10.04 29.59
CA GLY A 388 -14.44 10.70 28.47
C GLY A 388 -12.98 10.33 28.35
N GLY A 389 -12.47 10.34 27.12
CA GLY A 389 -11.05 10.34 26.80
C GLY A 389 -10.75 11.47 25.84
N LEU A 390 -9.79 12.31 26.17
CA LEU A 390 -9.44 13.52 25.43
C LEU A 390 -7.97 13.51 25.03
N ASP A 391 -7.70 13.51 23.73
CA ASP A 391 -6.36 13.67 23.15
C ASP A 391 -6.27 15.07 22.53
N LEU A 392 -5.47 15.95 23.16
CA LEU A 392 -5.28 17.33 22.73
C LEU A 392 -4.11 17.45 21.76
N SER A 393 -4.37 17.98 20.59
CA SER A 393 -3.32 18.26 19.62
C SER A 393 -2.73 19.66 19.81
N GLY A 394 -1.43 19.79 19.55
CA GLY A 394 -0.79 21.09 19.41
C GLY A 394 -1.16 21.78 18.08
N LYS A 395 -0.17 21.93 17.18
CA LYS A 395 -0.37 22.70 15.92
C LYS A 395 -0.72 21.86 14.70
N ARG A 396 -0.53 20.54 14.70
CA ARG A 396 -0.55 19.71 13.48
C ARG A 396 -1.41 18.45 13.51
N ASP A 397 -1.81 17.97 14.68
CA ASP A 397 -2.65 16.78 14.83
C ASP A 397 -4.13 17.14 15.02
N LEU A 398 -5.03 16.15 15.04
CA LEU A 398 -6.43 16.32 15.41
C LEU A 398 -6.54 16.43 16.94
N THR A 399 -7.49 17.21 17.45
CA THR A 399 -7.98 17.02 18.80
C THR A 399 -9.15 16.07 18.75
N ALA A 400 -9.16 15.06 19.59
CA ALA A 400 -10.19 14.01 19.62
C ALA A 400 -10.75 13.83 21.04
N LEU A 401 -12.07 13.76 21.13
CA LEU A 401 -12.82 13.36 22.32
C LEU A 401 -13.57 12.08 22.02
N ASN A 402 -13.57 11.16 22.96
CA ASN A 402 -14.47 10.00 22.92
C ASN A 402 -15.24 9.92 24.24
N LEU A 403 -16.54 9.67 24.18
CA LEU A 403 -17.38 9.39 25.34
C LEU A 403 -17.86 7.94 25.28
N TYR A 404 -17.52 7.17 26.30
CA TYR A 404 -17.94 5.78 26.45
C TYR A 404 -18.99 5.63 27.52
N PHE A 405 -20.10 4.96 27.20
CA PHE A 405 -21.26 4.70 28.04
C PHE A 405 -21.27 3.20 28.41
N PRO A 406 -20.65 2.80 29.53
CA PRO A 406 -20.42 1.38 29.83
C PRO A 406 -21.71 0.57 30.00
N GLU A 407 -22.75 1.15 30.60
CA GLU A 407 -24.05 0.45 30.81
C GLU A 407 -24.77 0.16 29.48
N GLN A 408 -24.61 1.00 28.48
CA GLN A 408 -25.21 0.83 27.16
C GLN A 408 -24.28 0.16 26.16
N GLY A 409 -23.00 -0.04 26.51
CA GLY A 409 -21.98 -0.52 25.59
C GLY A 409 -21.80 0.39 24.38
N LYS A 410 -21.96 1.71 24.52
CA LYS A 410 -21.95 2.65 23.38
C LYS A 410 -20.83 3.67 23.49
N SER A 411 -20.34 4.13 22.33
CA SER A 411 -19.33 5.17 22.26
C SER A 411 -19.64 6.18 21.17
N ILE A 412 -19.36 7.46 21.45
CA ILE A 412 -19.46 8.58 20.51
C ILE A 412 -18.14 9.36 20.48
N ALA A 413 -17.73 9.79 19.26
CA ALA A 413 -16.49 10.53 19.05
C ALA A 413 -16.75 11.90 18.47
N GLU A 414 -15.95 12.89 18.90
CA GLU A 414 -15.91 14.23 18.33
C GLU A 414 -14.46 14.63 18.01
N PHE A 415 -14.29 15.41 16.93
CA PHE A 415 -12.99 15.81 16.43
C PHE A 415 -12.94 17.30 16.12
N TRP A 416 -11.76 17.91 16.30
CA TRP A 416 -11.50 19.30 15.94
C TRP A 416 -10.25 19.42 15.09
N THR A 417 -10.33 20.27 14.05
CA THR A 417 -9.20 20.70 13.22
C THR A 417 -9.34 22.18 12.89
N PRO A 418 -8.24 22.97 12.74
CA PRO A 418 -8.35 24.38 12.41
C PRO A 418 -8.95 24.60 11.01
N LYS A 419 -9.89 25.54 10.88
CA LYS A 419 -10.59 25.85 9.63
C LYS A 419 -9.65 26.35 8.53
N ASP A 420 -8.72 27.25 8.86
CA ASP A 420 -7.90 27.95 7.87
C ASP A 420 -6.88 27.02 7.18
N THR A 421 -6.56 25.89 7.79
CA THR A 421 -5.61 24.88 7.26
C THR A 421 -6.28 23.57 6.88
N LEU A 422 -7.60 23.50 6.87
CA LEU A 422 -8.37 22.26 6.67
C LEU A 422 -8.05 21.58 5.34
N LEU A 423 -8.06 22.33 4.23
CA LEU A 423 -7.79 21.78 2.90
C LEU A 423 -6.33 21.33 2.72
N ASP A 424 -5.38 22.10 3.28
CA ASP A 424 -3.97 21.72 3.25
C ASP A 424 -3.75 20.42 4.03
N ARG A 425 -4.41 20.27 5.18
CA ARG A 425 -4.39 19.05 5.98
C ARG A 425 -5.06 17.88 5.28
N ALA A 426 -6.21 18.11 4.64
CA ALA A 426 -6.87 17.10 3.83
C ALA A 426 -5.93 16.55 2.73
N ALA A 427 -5.17 17.43 2.08
CA ALA A 427 -4.19 17.03 1.07
C ALA A 427 -2.98 16.28 1.67
N ILE A 428 -2.50 16.67 2.86
CA ILE A 428 -1.37 16.02 3.54
C ILE A 428 -1.76 14.64 4.07
N ASP A 429 -2.93 14.55 4.72
CA ASP A 429 -3.39 13.32 5.34
C ASP A 429 -4.11 12.39 4.36
N GLY A 430 -4.41 12.87 3.13
CA GLY A 430 -5.07 12.10 2.07
C GLY A 430 -6.53 11.74 2.36
N VAL A 431 -7.23 12.54 3.18
CA VAL A 431 -8.60 12.29 3.62
C VAL A 431 -9.52 13.51 3.41
N PRO A 432 -10.83 13.31 3.22
CA PRO A 432 -11.76 14.37 2.87
C PRO A 432 -12.29 15.11 4.11
N TYR A 433 -11.45 15.90 4.78
CA TYR A 433 -11.87 16.66 5.97
C TYR A 433 -12.99 17.67 5.67
N ASP A 434 -13.05 18.20 4.46
CA ASP A 434 -14.13 19.07 3.98
C ASP A 434 -15.48 18.35 3.97
N VAL A 435 -15.54 17.13 3.44
CA VAL A 435 -16.74 16.29 3.45
C VAL A 435 -17.14 15.90 4.87
N TRP A 436 -16.17 15.59 5.73
CA TRP A 436 -16.44 15.24 7.12
C TRP A 436 -16.95 16.43 7.93
N LEU A 437 -16.49 17.65 7.62
CA LEU A 437 -17.01 18.87 8.22
C LEU A 437 -18.46 19.13 7.79
N GLU A 438 -18.74 19.06 6.49
CA GLU A 438 -20.10 19.26 5.95
C GLU A 438 -21.10 18.22 6.49
N SER A 439 -20.62 17.00 6.74
CA SER A 439 -21.42 15.90 7.29
C SER A 439 -21.52 15.92 8.82
N GLY A 440 -20.88 16.88 9.50
CA GLY A 440 -20.91 17.01 10.96
C GLY A 440 -20.06 16.01 11.74
N HIS A 441 -19.12 15.31 11.08
CA HIS A 441 -18.24 14.33 11.73
C HIS A 441 -17.02 14.96 12.39
N ILE A 442 -16.68 16.20 12.04
CA ILE A 442 -15.60 16.98 12.64
C ILE A 442 -16.03 18.44 12.83
N HIS A 443 -15.39 19.13 13.76
CA HIS A 443 -15.55 20.57 14.00
C HIS A 443 -14.33 21.31 13.45
N ALA A 444 -14.55 22.49 12.84
CA ALA A 444 -13.49 23.35 12.32
C ALA A 444 -13.59 24.76 12.88
N PRO A 445 -13.07 25.03 14.09
CA PRO A 445 -13.02 26.38 14.64
C PRO A 445 -12.12 27.29 13.80
N PRO A 446 -12.41 28.60 13.73
CA PRO A 446 -11.61 29.58 12.99
C PRO A 446 -10.16 29.63 13.47
N GLY A 447 -9.24 29.93 12.55
CA GLY A 447 -7.81 30.07 12.84
C GLY A 447 -6.94 28.98 12.23
N LYS A 448 -5.62 29.16 12.39
CA LYS A 448 -4.58 28.23 11.90
C LYS A 448 -4.16 27.20 12.94
N ALA A 449 -4.60 27.34 14.19
CA ALA A 449 -4.40 26.41 15.31
C ALA A 449 -5.75 26.21 16.02
N ILE A 450 -5.88 25.10 16.76
CA ILE A 450 -7.09 24.86 17.55
C ILE A 450 -7.15 25.87 18.69
N ASN A 451 -8.26 26.60 18.75
CA ASN A 451 -8.59 27.42 19.90
C ASN A 451 -9.36 26.56 20.92
N TYR A 452 -8.76 26.30 22.06
CA TYR A 452 -9.32 25.42 23.09
C TYR A 452 -10.61 25.98 23.73
N ALA A 453 -10.90 27.28 23.60
CA ALA A 453 -12.19 27.84 24.04
C ALA A 453 -13.39 27.15 23.32
N PHE A 454 -13.24 26.76 22.05
CA PHE A 454 -14.29 25.99 21.34
C PHE A 454 -14.40 24.57 21.86
N VAL A 455 -13.28 23.94 22.24
CA VAL A 455 -13.28 22.59 22.83
C VAL A 455 -13.92 22.63 24.21
N ALA A 456 -13.55 23.61 25.05
CA ALA A 456 -14.15 23.81 26.38
C ALA A 456 -15.66 24.05 26.29
N LYS A 457 -16.10 24.96 25.42
CA LYS A 457 -17.53 25.21 25.19
C LYS A 457 -18.28 23.90 24.85
N ARG A 458 -17.73 23.11 23.94
CA ARG A 458 -18.37 21.85 23.54
C ARG A 458 -18.39 20.84 24.68
N LEU A 459 -17.33 20.75 25.48
CA LEU A 459 -17.31 19.93 26.69
C LEU A 459 -18.38 20.34 27.68
N GLY A 460 -18.62 21.65 27.87
CA GLY A 460 -19.73 22.15 28.69
C GLY A 460 -21.11 21.75 28.18
N GLU A 461 -21.32 21.85 26.85
CA GLU A 461 -22.57 21.38 26.21
C GLU A 461 -22.78 19.87 26.42
N LEU A 462 -21.70 19.07 26.31
CA LEU A 462 -21.75 17.64 26.52
C LEU A 462 -21.96 17.27 27.99
N ALA A 463 -21.34 17.99 28.92
CA ALA A 463 -21.53 17.81 30.37
C ALA A 463 -22.95 18.17 30.84
N ALA A 464 -23.58 19.16 30.17
CA ALA A 464 -24.99 19.47 30.43
C ALA A 464 -25.94 18.41 29.88
N LYS A 465 -25.51 17.62 28.87
CA LYS A 465 -26.31 16.60 28.22
C LYS A 465 -26.12 15.20 28.80
N TYR A 466 -24.90 14.85 29.16
CA TYR A 466 -24.49 13.55 29.66
C TYR A 466 -23.87 13.66 31.05
N ASP A 467 -24.02 12.62 31.86
CA ASP A 467 -23.39 12.54 33.19
C ASP A 467 -21.93 12.06 33.06
N ILE A 468 -21.00 12.99 32.76
CA ILE A 468 -19.57 12.70 32.58
C ILE A 468 -18.93 12.48 33.95
N LYS A 469 -18.68 11.22 34.32
CA LYS A 469 -18.11 10.85 35.63
C LYS A 469 -16.62 11.15 35.74
N ALA A 470 -15.87 10.98 34.68
CA ALA A 470 -14.47 11.34 34.56
C ALA A 470 -14.09 11.63 33.11
N LEU A 471 -13.13 12.54 32.92
CA LEU A 471 -12.51 12.82 31.63
C LEU A 471 -11.01 12.49 31.72
N ALA A 472 -10.61 11.36 31.14
CA ALA A 472 -9.21 10.98 31.05
C ALA A 472 -8.50 11.79 29.97
N PHE A 473 -7.28 12.23 30.22
CA PHE A 473 -6.53 13.10 29.31
C PHE A 473 -5.04 12.80 29.28
N ASP A 474 -4.38 13.12 28.14
CA ASP A 474 -2.92 13.21 28.09
C ASP A 474 -2.48 14.51 28.79
N PRO A 475 -1.59 14.47 29.80
CA PRO A 475 -1.10 15.66 30.49
C PRO A 475 -0.49 16.73 29.56
N TYR A 476 -0.09 16.35 28.35
CA TYR A 476 0.46 17.28 27.38
C TYR A 476 -0.62 18.24 26.85
N HIS A 477 -0.39 19.54 26.94
CA HIS A 477 -1.30 20.65 26.58
C HIS A 477 -2.55 20.83 27.45
N MET A 478 -2.79 20.01 28.47
CA MET A 478 -4.02 20.09 29.27
C MET A 478 -4.14 21.43 30.02
N SER A 479 -3.04 22.00 30.50
CA SER A 479 -3.04 23.29 31.19
C SER A 479 -3.66 24.46 30.41
N TYR A 480 -3.60 24.40 29.06
CA TYR A 480 -4.25 25.42 28.25
C TYR A 480 -5.78 25.23 28.18
N LEU A 481 -6.27 24.01 28.23
CA LEU A 481 -7.69 23.72 28.24
C LEU A 481 -8.29 24.00 29.64
N GLU A 482 -7.59 23.71 30.72
CA GLU A 482 -8.02 23.99 32.09
C GLU A 482 -8.35 25.48 32.28
N VAL A 483 -7.52 26.38 31.76
CA VAL A 483 -7.76 27.83 31.79
C VAL A 483 -9.08 28.19 31.09
N GLU A 484 -9.37 27.56 29.97
CA GLU A 484 -10.59 27.79 29.19
C GLU A 484 -11.84 27.21 29.89
N LEU A 485 -11.70 26.05 30.55
CA LEU A 485 -12.77 25.44 31.34
C LEU A 485 -13.12 26.33 32.55
N GLU A 486 -12.13 26.81 33.29
CA GLU A 486 -12.32 27.74 34.40
C GLU A 486 -12.97 29.04 33.92
N ALA A 487 -12.48 29.63 32.82
CA ALA A 487 -13.03 30.87 32.28
C ALA A 487 -14.51 30.76 31.87
N GLN A 488 -14.96 29.54 31.54
CA GLN A 488 -16.35 29.24 31.15
C GLN A 488 -17.17 28.66 32.31
N GLY A 489 -16.60 28.49 33.51
CA GLY A 489 -17.28 27.94 34.68
C GLY A 489 -17.67 26.46 34.53
N ILE A 490 -16.87 25.67 33.79
CA ILE A 490 -17.14 24.26 33.51
C ILE A 490 -16.30 23.42 34.46
N GLU A 491 -16.97 22.69 35.35
CA GLU A 491 -16.35 21.76 36.27
C GLU A 491 -16.45 20.31 35.73
N LEU A 492 -15.30 19.65 35.57
CA LEU A 492 -15.18 18.25 35.14
C LEU A 492 -14.18 17.53 36.03
N ASN A 493 -14.44 16.28 36.33
CA ASN A 493 -13.49 15.40 37.00
C ASN A 493 -12.40 14.98 36.01
N LEU A 494 -11.27 15.68 36.01
CA LEU A 494 -10.14 15.49 35.11
C LEU A 494 -9.18 14.44 35.69
N VAL A 495 -8.87 13.41 34.91
CA VAL A 495 -8.05 12.26 35.34
C VAL A 495 -6.86 12.09 34.39
N PRO A 496 -5.60 12.26 34.84
CA PRO A 496 -4.45 12.06 33.97
C PRO A 496 -4.29 10.61 33.56
N HIS A 497 -3.96 10.38 32.28
CA HIS A 497 -3.78 9.05 31.70
C HIS A 497 -2.35 8.89 31.12
N GLY A 498 -1.64 7.84 31.55
CA GLY A 498 -0.32 7.52 31.04
C GLY A 498 -0.37 7.05 29.58
N GLN A 499 0.42 7.70 28.71
CA GLN A 499 0.48 7.38 27.28
C GLN A 499 1.46 6.26 26.91
N GLY A 500 2.22 5.76 27.89
CA GLY A 500 3.24 4.73 27.72
C GLY A 500 2.88 3.40 28.37
N PHE A 501 3.92 2.60 28.60
CA PHE A 501 3.83 1.29 29.23
C PHE A 501 3.61 1.33 30.75
N ARG A 502 3.59 2.52 31.37
CA ARG A 502 3.47 2.69 32.82
C ARG A 502 2.26 3.55 33.17
N PRO A 503 1.62 3.27 34.33
CA PRO A 503 0.54 4.09 34.85
C PRO A 503 0.95 5.55 35.08
N ALA A 504 0.00 6.46 34.93
CA ALA A 504 0.14 7.81 35.43
C ALA A 504 0.21 7.80 36.99
N ARG A 505 1.04 8.64 37.57
CA ARG A 505 1.31 8.63 39.02
C ARG A 505 0.06 8.88 39.90
N GLU A 506 -0.89 9.62 39.35
CA GLU A 506 -2.05 10.12 40.10
C GLU A 506 -3.33 9.29 39.88
N SER A 507 -3.41 8.43 38.86
CA SER A 507 -4.66 7.77 38.46
C SER A 507 -4.57 6.27 38.26
N ASN A 508 -3.39 5.68 38.18
CA ASN A 508 -3.17 4.29 37.79
C ASN A 508 -3.71 3.91 36.41
N LEU A 509 -4.01 4.88 35.53
CA LEU A 509 -4.42 4.67 34.16
C LEU A 509 -3.22 4.68 33.21
N TRP A 510 -3.17 3.73 32.27
CA TRP A 510 -2.11 3.69 31.25
C TRP A 510 -2.57 3.00 29.96
N MET A 511 -1.90 3.33 28.88
CA MET A 511 -2.33 2.97 27.52
C MET A 511 -2.41 1.47 27.28
N THR A 512 -1.45 0.67 27.75
CA THR A 512 -1.45 -0.79 27.56
C THR A 512 -2.74 -1.43 28.06
N HIS A 513 -3.10 -1.16 29.32
CA HIS A 513 -4.30 -1.72 29.94
C HIS A 513 -5.57 -1.22 29.23
N SER A 514 -5.63 0.06 28.89
CA SER A 514 -6.78 0.64 28.20
C SER A 514 -6.98 0.08 26.80
N ILE A 515 -5.89 -0.26 26.09
CA ILE A 515 -5.94 -0.92 24.79
C ILE A 515 -6.52 -2.33 24.92
N ASP A 516 -6.04 -3.13 25.90
CA ASP A 516 -6.51 -4.48 26.12
C ASP A 516 -8.02 -4.50 26.45
N LEU A 517 -8.51 -3.55 27.25
CA LEU A 517 -9.93 -3.41 27.54
C LEU A 517 -10.78 -3.12 26.28
N VAL A 518 -10.31 -2.23 25.39
CA VAL A 518 -11.04 -1.95 24.14
C VAL A 518 -11.06 -3.18 23.24
N GLU A 519 -9.93 -3.88 23.11
CA GLU A 519 -9.86 -5.10 22.32
C GLU A 519 -10.82 -6.18 22.83
N ASP A 520 -10.93 -6.35 24.15
CA ASP A 520 -11.87 -7.29 24.78
C ASP A 520 -13.32 -6.91 24.49
N LEU A 521 -13.66 -5.61 24.55
CA LEU A 521 -15.00 -5.14 24.20
C LEU A 521 -15.33 -5.36 22.73
N ILE A 522 -14.37 -5.15 21.83
CA ILE A 522 -14.51 -5.40 20.41
C ILE A 522 -14.66 -6.90 20.14
N ALA A 523 -13.76 -7.72 20.68
CA ALA A 523 -13.76 -9.18 20.48
C ALA A 523 -15.03 -9.86 21.01
N THR A 524 -15.61 -9.33 22.10
CA THR A 524 -16.85 -9.86 22.70
C THR A 524 -18.12 -9.22 22.14
N GLY A 525 -18.00 -8.24 21.21
CA GLY A 525 -19.14 -7.52 20.64
C GLY A 525 -19.92 -6.66 21.66
N LYS A 526 -19.28 -6.26 22.76
CA LYS A 526 -19.89 -5.49 23.85
C LYS A 526 -19.81 -3.98 23.66
N ILE A 527 -19.17 -3.50 22.59
CA ILE A 527 -19.11 -2.08 22.24
C ILE A 527 -19.77 -1.82 20.89
N GLN A 528 -20.57 -0.78 20.83
CA GLN A 528 -21.12 -0.19 19.62
C GLN A 528 -20.62 1.25 19.51
N VAL A 529 -19.90 1.54 18.45
CA VAL A 529 -19.37 2.88 18.19
C VAL A 529 -20.25 3.60 17.17
N LEU A 530 -20.64 4.83 17.47
CA LEU A 530 -21.40 5.62 16.50
C LEU A 530 -20.57 5.81 15.22
N ASP A 531 -21.18 5.46 14.08
CA ASP A 531 -20.52 5.53 12.78
C ASP A 531 -19.92 6.93 12.52
N ASN A 532 -18.60 7.01 12.50
CA ASN A 532 -17.84 8.22 12.25
C ASN A 532 -16.63 7.88 11.37
N PRO A 533 -16.58 8.35 10.11
CA PRO A 533 -15.50 8.02 9.17
C PRO A 533 -14.13 8.54 9.62
N CYS A 534 -14.07 9.63 10.40
CA CYS A 534 -12.84 10.13 10.97
C CYS A 534 -12.28 9.17 12.02
N LEU A 535 -13.13 8.63 12.92
CA LEU A 535 -12.71 7.63 13.90
C LEU A 535 -12.29 6.32 13.23
N THR A 536 -13.05 5.86 12.25
CA THR A 536 -12.71 4.65 11.47
C THR A 536 -11.35 4.79 10.80
N TRP A 537 -11.06 5.93 10.20
CA TRP A 537 -9.74 6.22 9.64
C TRP A 537 -8.63 6.24 10.71
N ASN A 538 -8.89 6.80 11.89
CA ASN A 538 -7.93 6.84 13.01
C ASN A 538 -7.59 5.41 13.49
N VAL A 539 -8.58 4.54 13.62
CA VAL A 539 -8.40 3.13 14.00
C VAL A 539 -7.63 2.36 12.93
N ALA A 540 -7.99 2.52 11.66
CA ALA A 540 -7.29 1.89 10.54
C ALA A 540 -5.82 2.35 10.41
N SER A 541 -5.50 3.57 10.90
CA SER A 541 -4.15 4.13 10.90
C SER A 541 -3.30 3.73 12.12
N ALA A 542 -3.93 3.15 13.14
CA ALA A 542 -3.28 2.81 14.39
C ALA A 542 -2.40 1.55 14.25
N VAL A 543 -1.15 1.68 14.68
CA VAL A 543 -0.14 0.60 14.68
C VAL A 543 0.39 0.45 16.09
N MET A 544 0.70 -0.79 16.46
CA MET A 544 1.17 -1.13 17.81
C MET A 544 2.68 -1.20 17.89
N ASP A 545 3.24 -0.69 18.98
CA ASP A 545 4.60 -0.99 19.47
C ASP A 545 4.48 -1.87 20.71
N ALA A 546 5.36 -2.87 20.84
CA ALA A 546 5.44 -3.74 22.02
C ALA A 546 6.79 -3.59 22.70
N ASP A 547 6.82 -3.71 24.03
CA ASP A 547 8.04 -3.84 24.80
C ASP A 547 8.51 -5.32 24.88
N ALA A 548 9.62 -5.57 25.61
CA ALA A 548 10.17 -6.91 25.78
C ALA A 548 9.27 -7.86 26.59
N GLN A 549 8.23 -7.36 27.26
CA GLN A 549 7.23 -8.10 28.03
C GLN A 549 5.91 -8.25 27.30
N GLU A 550 5.89 -7.89 26.00
CA GLU A 550 4.70 -7.90 25.12
C GLU A 550 3.61 -6.88 25.51
N ASN A 551 3.90 -5.92 26.41
CA ASN A 551 3.00 -4.80 26.63
C ASN A 551 2.91 -3.95 25.38
N ARG A 552 1.71 -3.50 25.00
CA ARG A 552 1.44 -2.81 23.73
C ARG A 552 0.99 -1.38 23.96
N ILE A 553 1.46 -0.48 23.10
CA ILE A 553 1.03 0.92 23.03
C ILE A 553 0.87 1.35 21.57
N PHE A 554 0.13 2.43 21.32
CA PHE A 554 0.05 3.04 20.00
C PHE A 554 1.39 3.62 19.56
N SER A 555 1.85 3.24 18.36
CA SER A 555 3.11 3.73 17.80
C SER A 555 2.92 5.06 17.10
N LYS A 556 3.48 6.14 17.67
CA LYS A 556 3.51 7.46 17.00
C LYS A 556 4.47 7.50 15.79
N ARG A 557 5.39 6.53 15.65
CA ARG A 557 6.40 6.49 14.56
C ARG A 557 5.98 5.66 13.36
N LYS A 558 5.16 4.62 13.58
CA LYS A 558 4.76 3.64 12.56
C LYS A 558 3.36 3.89 12.01
N ARG A 559 2.62 4.85 12.57
CA ARG A 559 1.27 5.20 12.12
C ARG A 559 1.25 5.63 10.66
N THR A 560 0.22 5.23 9.93
CA THR A 560 0.02 5.60 8.53
C THR A 560 -0.81 6.86 8.34
N GLY A 561 -1.49 7.32 9.42
CA GLY A 561 -2.32 8.52 9.48
C GLY A 561 -2.41 9.06 10.91
N ARG A 562 -3.52 9.74 11.24
CA ARG A 562 -3.80 10.21 12.59
C ARG A 562 -4.42 9.09 13.42
N ILE A 563 -4.13 9.08 14.72
CA ILE A 563 -4.59 8.04 15.67
C ILE A 563 -5.26 8.64 16.92
N ASP A 564 -5.41 9.96 16.97
CA ASP A 564 -5.89 10.71 18.13
C ASP A 564 -7.25 10.19 18.62
N GLY A 565 -8.15 9.83 17.69
CA GLY A 565 -9.45 9.21 18.03
C GLY A 565 -9.35 7.81 18.64
N ALA A 566 -8.38 6.99 18.21
CA ALA A 566 -8.15 5.67 18.78
C ALA A 566 -7.57 5.80 20.21
N VAL A 567 -6.66 6.75 20.41
CA VAL A 567 -6.09 7.10 21.72
C VAL A 567 -7.20 7.58 22.67
N ALA A 568 -8.06 8.51 22.22
CA ALA A 568 -9.18 9.01 23.00
C ALA A 568 -10.18 7.90 23.38
N LEU A 569 -10.47 6.95 22.46
CA LEU A 569 -11.34 5.81 22.76
C LEU A 569 -10.73 4.91 23.85
N ALA A 570 -9.44 4.58 23.74
CA ALA A 570 -8.75 3.78 24.75
C ALA A 570 -8.78 4.45 26.12
N MET A 571 -8.51 5.77 26.19
CA MET A 571 -8.58 6.53 27.44
C MET A 571 -9.98 6.56 28.05
N ALA A 572 -11.04 6.71 27.24
CA ALA A 572 -12.43 6.71 27.73
C ALA A 572 -12.83 5.36 28.35
N VAL A 573 -12.45 4.26 27.70
CA VAL A 573 -12.74 2.89 28.19
C VAL A 573 -11.93 2.59 29.44
N GLY A 574 -10.63 2.96 29.47
CA GLY A 574 -9.78 2.80 30.66
C GLY A 574 -10.31 3.55 31.89
N ALA A 575 -10.82 4.78 31.71
CA ALA A 575 -11.43 5.56 32.77
C ALA A 575 -12.71 4.91 33.34
N ALA A 576 -13.49 4.22 32.50
CA ALA A 576 -14.71 3.52 32.92
C ALA A 576 -14.41 2.31 33.81
N GLU A 577 -13.33 1.58 33.56
CA GLU A 577 -12.96 0.39 34.33
C GLU A 577 -12.51 0.74 35.78
N GLN A 578 -11.83 1.86 35.96
CA GLN A 578 -11.38 2.29 37.29
C GLN A 578 -12.54 2.42 38.30
N ARG A 579 -13.74 2.81 37.84
CA ARG A 579 -14.94 2.87 38.70
C ARG A 579 -15.37 1.50 39.22
N THR A 580 -15.32 0.48 38.37
CA THR A 580 -15.75 -0.87 38.74
C THR A 580 -14.91 -1.43 39.88
N VAL A 581 -13.60 -1.18 39.85
CA VAL A 581 -12.68 -1.59 40.93
C VAL A 581 -12.97 -0.84 42.22
N THR A 582 -13.21 0.48 42.17
CA THR A 582 -13.49 1.31 43.37
C THR A 582 -14.85 0.95 43.97
N GLN A 583 -15.88 0.76 43.17
CA GLN A 583 -17.22 0.33 43.67
C GLN A 583 -17.18 -1.05 44.32
N ASN A 584 -16.48 -2.02 43.72
CA ASN A 584 -16.35 -3.34 44.32
C ASN A 584 -15.62 -3.32 45.64
N LEU A 585 -14.62 -2.43 45.80
CA LEU A 585 -13.90 -2.27 47.08
C LEU A 585 -14.79 -1.63 48.14
N ASP A 586 -15.54 -0.58 47.79
CA ASP A 586 -16.50 0.08 48.71
C ASP A 586 -17.65 -0.87 49.10
N ASP A 587 -18.18 -1.62 48.16
CA ASP A 587 -19.19 -2.67 48.43
C ASP A 587 -18.62 -3.77 49.32
N PHE A 588 -17.36 -4.16 49.15
CA PHE A 588 -16.67 -5.13 49.98
C PHE A 588 -16.44 -4.61 51.40
N LEU A 589 -15.96 -3.35 51.51
CA LEU A 589 -15.68 -2.72 52.79
C LEU A 589 -16.96 -2.41 53.60
N ASN A 590 -18.09 -2.15 52.94
CA ASN A 590 -19.36 -1.83 53.56
C ASN A 590 -20.25 -3.06 53.82
N ARG A 591 -19.84 -4.30 53.41
CA ARG A 591 -20.54 -5.53 53.79
C ARG A 591 -20.32 -5.79 55.29
N PRO A 592 -21.40 -5.84 56.10
CA PRO A 592 -21.25 -6.22 57.50
C PRO A 592 -20.73 -7.65 57.57
N MET A 593 -19.60 -7.83 58.29
CA MET A 593 -19.12 -9.16 58.63
C MET A 593 -20.20 -9.85 59.44
N SER A 594 -20.92 -10.79 58.82
CA SER A 594 -21.79 -11.73 59.56
C SER A 594 -20.88 -12.64 60.40
N MET A 595 -20.87 -12.41 61.74
CA MET A 595 -20.29 -13.38 62.68
C MET A 595 -21.06 -14.69 62.69
#